data_1cf26c3c563e22ad86b4dc47acf78154
#
_entry.id   1cf26c3c563e22ad86b4dc47acf78154
#
_cell.length_a   1.000
_cell.length_b   1.000
_cell.length_c   1.000
_cell.angle_alpha   90.00
_cell.angle_beta   90.00
_cell.angle_gamma   90.00
#
_symmetry.space_group_name_H-M   'P 1'
#
loop_
_entity.id
_entity.type
_entity.pdbx_description
1 polymer ?
#
loop_
_entity_poly.entity_id
_entity_poly.type
_entity_poly.pdbx_seq_one_letter_code
_entity_poly.pdbx_strand_id
1 'polypeptide(L)'
;GIASLYSNTTGTHNTASGTSSLYSNTTGIQNTASGAFSLFSNTIGYDNTASGTSSLRFNTEGNNNTASGVSSLQSNTTGNNNTASGAHSLYSNTTGNDNTASGFYSLRFNTEGNNNTASGTHSLYSNSTGNNNTASGASSLYSNTTGNNNTAIGHYAFFSGDSFSNSTALGYNTVISASNQVRLGNNAVTSIGGQVSWTTLSDARFKTENAAKVPGIDFIKKLRPVTYYVNHEAMNRYLEVPKGEDVQNRSSLEAKNTYKPNYTKTLESGFMAQEVEKAAKELGYEFNGVDAPKNEKDYYGLRYGQFVIPLVKAVQELNEKLEQKDAENAQLRAKLLELEKRIAKLEKNASN
;
A
#
# COMPACT_ATOMS: atom_id res chain seq x y z
N GLY A 1 0.83 23.17 -42.66
CA GLY A 1 1.88 22.35 -43.27
C GLY A 1 1.39 21.61 -44.51
N ILE A 2 2.28 20.85 -45.16
CA ILE A 2 1.89 20.03 -46.32
C ILE A 2 0.83 19.03 -45.87
N ALA A 3 -0.31 18.95 -46.61
CA ALA A 3 -1.44 18.05 -46.35
C ALA A 3 -2.08 18.15 -44.95
N SER A 4 -2.00 19.32 -44.31
CA SER A 4 -2.78 19.56 -43.07
C SER A 4 -4.26 19.72 -43.43
N LEU A 5 -5.19 19.11 -42.62
CA LEU A 5 -6.64 19.12 -42.82
C LEU A 5 -7.05 18.59 -44.20
N TYR A 6 -6.28 17.66 -44.78
CA TYR A 6 -6.48 17.23 -46.19
C TYR A 6 -7.87 16.66 -46.47
N SER A 7 -8.40 15.87 -45.54
CA SER A 7 -9.72 15.19 -45.68
C SER A 7 -10.86 15.94 -44.99
N ASN A 8 -10.67 17.17 -44.50
CA ASN A 8 -11.71 17.88 -43.78
C ASN A 8 -12.87 18.26 -44.66
N THR A 9 -14.09 17.78 -44.30
CA THR A 9 -15.31 18.02 -45.08
C THR A 9 -16.22 19.06 -44.45
N THR A 10 -16.73 18.79 -43.25
CA THR A 10 -17.66 19.66 -42.52
C THR A 10 -17.16 20.06 -41.16
N GLY A 11 -15.98 19.56 -40.73
CA GLY A 11 -15.37 19.92 -39.44
C GLY A 11 -15.01 21.41 -39.37
N THR A 12 -15.37 22.04 -38.26
CA THR A 12 -15.20 23.47 -38.04
C THR A 12 -14.32 23.76 -36.81
N HIS A 13 -13.77 24.96 -36.74
CA HIS A 13 -12.94 25.43 -35.62
C HIS A 13 -11.68 24.58 -35.35
N ASN A 14 -11.17 23.93 -36.39
CA ASN A 14 -9.95 23.13 -36.31
C ASN A 14 -8.70 23.98 -36.64
N THR A 15 -7.63 23.81 -35.87
CA THR A 15 -6.33 24.42 -36.11
C THR A 15 -5.29 23.34 -36.40
N ALA A 16 -4.62 23.38 -37.53
CA ALA A 16 -3.61 22.41 -37.92
C ALA A 16 -2.31 23.07 -38.38
N SER A 17 -1.23 22.89 -37.63
CA SER A 17 0.12 23.42 -37.92
C SER A 17 1.15 22.29 -37.89
N GLY A 18 1.61 21.85 -39.05
CA GLY A 18 2.58 20.76 -39.20
C GLY A 18 2.24 19.88 -40.40
N THR A 19 3.24 19.16 -40.92
CA THR A 19 3.05 18.19 -42.02
C THR A 19 2.03 17.12 -41.60
N SER A 20 0.99 16.92 -42.40
CA SER A 20 -0.07 15.93 -42.21
C SER A 20 -0.77 16.02 -40.83
N SER A 21 -0.81 17.19 -40.20
CA SER A 21 -1.62 17.41 -38.99
C SER A 21 -3.10 17.41 -39.34
N LEU A 22 -3.95 16.72 -38.53
CA LEU A 22 -5.39 16.51 -38.78
C LEU A 22 -5.70 15.98 -40.21
N TYR A 23 -4.80 15.15 -40.76
CA TYR A 23 -4.88 14.73 -42.15
C TYR A 23 -6.22 14.05 -42.49
N SER A 24 -6.71 13.13 -41.65
CA SER A 24 -7.92 12.32 -41.88
C SER A 24 -9.20 12.95 -41.27
N ASN A 25 -9.15 14.15 -40.72
CA ASN A 25 -10.32 14.76 -40.08
C ASN A 25 -11.44 14.92 -41.12
N THR A 26 -12.65 14.45 -40.80
CA THR A 26 -13.80 14.61 -41.68
C THR A 26 -14.83 15.58 -41.13
N THR A 27 -15.40 15.25 -39.99
CA THR A 27 -16.44 16.01 -39.31
C THR A 27 -16.05 16.49 -37.89
N GLY A 28 -14.88 16.07 -37.39
CA GLY A 28 -14.38 16.48 -36.07
C GLY A 28 -14.23 18.00 -35.95
N ILE A 29 -14.60 18.53 -34.80
CA ILE A 29 -14.64 19.99 -34.54
C ILE A 29 -13.76 20.38 -33.36
N GLN A 30 -13.35 21.64 -33.31
CA GLN A 30 -12.64 22.25 -32.17
C GLN A 30 -11.31 21.52 -31.82
N ASN A 31 -10.65 20.93 -32.78
CA ASN A 31 -9.37 20.26 -32.57
C ASN A 31 -8.19 21.20 -32.87
N THR A 32 -7.17 21.15 -32.03
CA THR A 32 -5.90 21.85 -32.24
C THR A 32 -4.76 20.86 -32.40
N ALA A 33 -4.10 20.86 -33.53
CA ALA A 33 -2.96 19.99 -33.85
C ALA A 33 -1.73 20.82 -34.23
N SER A 34 -0.68 20.78 -33.41
CA SER A 34 0.57 21.47 -33.65
C SER A 34 1.75 20.49 -33.63
N GLY A 35 2.28 20.14 -34.77
CA GLY A 35 3.37 19.20 -34.97
C GLY A 35 3.11 18.23 -36.13
N ALA A 36 4.17 17.68 -36.71
CA ALA A 36 4.06 16.69 -37.78
C ALA A 36 3.28 15.46 -37.29
N PHE A 37 2.31 15.00 -38.07
CA PHE A 37 1.43 13.86 -37.78
C PHE A 37 0.62 13.94 -36.48
N SER A 38 0.45 15.15 -35.89
CA SER A 38 -0.44 15.34 -34.75
C SER A 38 -1.89 15.18 -35.16
N LEU A 39 -2.71 14.42 -34.39
CA LEU A 39 -4.10 14.05 -34.73
C LEU A 39 -4.28 13.51 -36.14
N PHE A 40 -3.28 12.81 -36.66
CA PHE A 40 -3.23 12.39 -38.08
C PHE A 40 -4.47 11.57 -38.49
N SER A 41 -4.90 10.60 -37.68
CA SER A 41 -6.00 9.70 -37.94
C SER A 41 -7.37 10.16 -37.41
N ASN A 42 -7.46 11.35 -36.80
CA ASN A 42 -8.73 11.84 -36.27
C ASN A 42 -9.78 11.91 -37.39
N THR A 43 -10.96 11.35 -37.16
CA THR A 43 -12.05 11.37 -38.13
C THR A 43 -13.21 12.25 -37.65
N ILE A 44 -13.77 11.89 -36.52
CA ILE A 44 -14.95 12.55 -35.92
C ILE A 44 -14.67 13.09 -34.52
N GLY A 45 -13.52 12.76 -33.92
CA GLY A 45 -13.15 13.23 -32.56
C GLY A 45 -13.13 14.76 -32.46
N TYR A 46 -13.57 15.30 -31.34
CA TYR A 46 -13.71 16.74 -31.08
C TYR A 46 -13.04 17.18 -29.78
N ASP A 47 -12.79 18.48 -29.66
CA ASP A 47 -12.17 19.10 -28.47
C ASP A 47 -10.81 18.49 -28.07
N ASN A 48 -10.04 18.03 -29.04
CA ASN A 48 -8.71 17.47 -28.79
C ASN A 48 -7.62 18.51 -29.02
N THR A 49 -6.64 18.54 -28.13
CA THR A 49 -5.42 19.38 -28.28
C THR A 49 -4.19 18.48 -28.34
N ALA A 50 -3.47 18.53 -29.44
CA ALA A 50 -2.23 17.78 -29.68
C ALA A 50 -1.07 18.72 -30.04
N SER A 51 -0.07 18.78 -29.17
CA SER A 51 1.14 19.59 -29.33
C SER A 51 2.40 18.73 -29.28
N GLY A 52 3.00 18.49 -30.42
CA GLY A 52 4.19 17.65 -30.58
C GLY A 52 4.09 16.68 -31.75
N THR A 53 5.23 16.24 -32.27
CA THR A 53 5.28 15.25 -33.34
C THR A 53 4.59 13.97 -32.91
N SER A 54 3.66 13.48 -33.74
CA SER A 54 2.88 12.24 -33.50
C SER A 54 2.05 12.22 -32.21
N SER A 55 1.76 13.38 -31.60
CA SER A 55 0.82 13.44 -30.48
C SER A 55 -0.60 13.12 -30.96
N LEU A 56 -1.35 12.27 -30.20
CA LEU A 56 -2.68 11.78 -30.58
C LEU A 56 -2.77 11.23 -32.02
N ARG A 57 -1.67 10.68 -32.52
CA ARG A 57 -1.57 10.32 -33.95
C ARG A 57 -2.68 9.40 -34.43
N PHE A 58 -3.03 8.37 -33.64
CA PHE A 58 -4.02 7.36 -34.02
C PHE A 58 -5.40 7.58 -33.41
N ASN A 59 -5.66 8.74 -32.82
CA ASN A 59 -7.01 9.08 -32.37
C ASN A 59 -7.99 9.04 -33.54
N THR A 60 -9.09 8.34 -33.41
CA THR A 60 -10.13 8.28 -34.44
C THR A 60 -11.40 8.99 -33.99
N GLU A 61 -11.92 8.65 -32.83
CA GLU A 61 -13.20 9.10 -32.28
C GLU A 61 -13.07 9.72 -30.88
N GLY A 62 -11.90 9.55 -30.21
CA GLY A 62 -11.68 10.04 -28.86
C GLY A 62 -11.83 11.57 -28.75
N ASN A 63 -12.40 12.05 -27.64
CA ASN A 63 -12.77 13.44 -27.43
C ASN A 63 -12.15 14.01 -26.15
N ASN A 64 -12.03 15.33 -26.09
CA ASN A 64 -11.55 16.04 -24.90
C ASN A 64 -10.16 15.59 -24.42
N ASN A 65 -9.30 15.15 -25.33
CA ASN A 65 -7.97 14.73 -24.98
C ASN A 65 -6.95 15.84 -25.15
N THR A 66 -6.03 15.99 -24.20
CA THR A 66 -4.91 16.94 -24.27
C THR A 66 -3.59 16.16 -24.28
N ALA A 67 -2.80 16.29 -25.35
CA ALA A 67 -1.50 15.65 -25.50
C ALA A 67 -0.43 16.68 -25.79
N SER A 68 0.53 16.85 -24.89
CA SER A 68 1.67 17.77 -25.03
C SER A 68 3.00 17.01 -24.91
N GLY A 69 3.70 16.86 -25.98
CA GLY A 69 4.99 16.15 -26.08
C GLY A 69 5.05 15.20 -27.27
N VAL A 70 6.24 14.81 -27.67
CA VAL A 70 6.47 13.85 -28.74
C VAL A 70 5.78 12.52 -28.40
N SER A 71 4.93 12.02 -29.29
CA SER A 71 4.22 10.75 -29.17
C SER A 71 3.40 10.61 -27.87
N SER A 72 2.97 11.71 -27.27
CA SER A 72 2.01 11.66 -26.15
C SER A 72 0.65 11.22 -26.67
N LEU A 73 -0.04 10.29 -25.94
CA LEU A 73 -1.33 9.67 -26.33
C LEU A 73 -1.32 9.12 -27.79
N GLN A 74 -0.18 8.67 -28.27
CA GLN A 74 -0.01 8.34 -29.69
C GLN A 74 -1.04 7.32 -30.16
N SER A 75 -1.29 6.26 -29.38
CA SER A 75 -2.14 5.11 -29.77
C SER A 75 -3.60 5.25 -29.36
N ASN A 76 -4.01 6.38 -28.80
CA ASN A 76 -5.41 6.59 -28.44
C ASN A 76 -6.31 6.40 -29.67
N THR A 77 -7.39 5.64 -29.52
CA THR A 77 -8.37 5.45 -30.60
C THR A 77 -9.71 6.08 -30.24
N THR A 78 -10.32 5.63 -29.14
CA THR A 78 -11.64 6.07 -28.69
C THR A 78 -11.63 6.60 -27.24
N GLY A 79 -10.48 6.55 -26.55
CA GLY A 79 -10.35 7.05 -25.19
C GLY A 79 -10.63 8.56 -25.08
N ASN A 80 -11.30 8.96 -24.01
CA ASN A 80 -11.77 10.34 -23.79
C ASN A 80 -11.20 10.95 -22.51
N ASN A 81 -11.19 12.26 -22.42
CA ASN A 81 -10.84 13.04 -21.23
C ASN A 81 -9.43 12.75 -20.70
N ASN A 82 -8.50 12.32 -21.55
CA ASN A 82 -7.14 12.02 -21.14
C ASN A 82 -6.23 13.25 -21.25
N THR A 83 -5.39 13.47 -20.25
CA THR A 83 -4.36 14.51 -20.29
C THR A 83 -2.97 13.88 -20.21
N ALA A 84 -2.16 14.07 -21.24
CA ALA A 84 -0.79 13.57 -21.33
C ALA A 84 0.19 14.72 -21.53
N SER A 85 1.05 14.98 -20.56
CA SER A 85 2.10 16.00 -20.62
C SER A 85 3.48 15.37 -20.43
N GLY A 86 4.25 15.31 -21.48
CA GLY A 86 5.58 14.70 -21.53
C GLY A 86 5.74 13.74 -22.72
N ALA A 87 6.97 13.57 -23.19
CA ALA A 87 7.22 12.64 -24.29
C ALA A 87 6.84 11.21 -23.89
N HIS A 88 6.11 10.54 -24.80
CA HIS A 88 5.59 9.18 -24.62
C HIS A 88 4.70 8.95 -23.38
N SER A 89 4.13 10.00 -22.78
CA SER A 89 3.11 9.85 -21.74
C SER A 89 1.84 9.28 -22.35
N LEU A 90 1.16 8.32 -21.66
CA LEU A 90 -0.01 7.59 -22.17
C LEU A 90 0.15 7.02 -23.59
N TYR A 91 1.38 6.67 -23.96
CA TYR A 91 1.72 6.28 -25.34
C TYR A 91 0.82 5.19 -25.91
N SER A 92 0.54 4.13 -25.14
CA SER A 92 -0.21 2.94 -25.58
C SER A 92 -1.70 2.99 -25.25
N ASN A 93 -2.21 4.09 -24.72
CA ASN A 93 -3.64 4.19 -24.40
C ASN A 93 -4.47 3.96 -25.65
N THR A 94 -5.44 3.05 -25.59
CA THR A 94 -6.34 2.79 -26.72
C THR A 94 -7.75 3.26 -26.43
N THR A 95 -8.36 2.76 -25.37
CA THR A 95 -9.74 3.02 -24.97
C THR A 95 -9.88 3.59 -23.56
N GLY A 96 -8.77 3.66 -22.80
CA GLY A 96 -8.77 4.18 -21.43
C GLY A 96 -9.20 5.65 -21.36
N ASN A 97 -9.98 6.00 -20.33
CA ASN A 97 -10.60 7.31 -20.14
C ASN A 97 -10.15 7.95 -18.81
N ASP A 98 -10.29 9.27 -18.76
CA ASP A 98 -10.11 10.06 -17.53
C ASP A 98 -8.72 9.89 -16.87
N ASN A 99 -7.69 9.64 -17.68
CA ASN A 99 -6.33 9.46 -17.20
C ASN A 99 -5.53 10.77 -17.29
N THR A 100 -4.74 11.05 -16.25
CA THR A 100 -3.81 12.17 -16.22
C THR A 100 -2.37 11.65 -16.09
N ALA A 101 -1.52 11.92 -17.07
CA ALA A 101 -0.12 11.54 -17.08
C ALA A 101 0.79 12.77 -17.27
N SER A 102 1.63 13.08 -16.29
CA SER A 102 2.58 14.18 -16.34
C SER A 102 4.00 13.67 -16.08
N GLY A 103 4.81 13.64 -17.11
CA GLY A 103 6.20 13.20 -17.05
C GLY A 103 6.58 12.28 -18.21
N PHE A 104 7.88 12.17 -18.46
CA PHE A 104 8.44 11.26 -19.47
C PHE A 104 8.05 9.80 -19.14
N TYR A 105 7.43 9.11 -20.10
CA TYR A 105 6.95 7.73 -19.97
C TYR A 105 5.92 7.48 -18.82
N SER A 106 5.27 8.48 -18.29
CA SER A 106 4.18 8.26 -17.33
C SER A 106 3.00 7.56 -17.99
N LEU A 107 2.41 6.53 -17.33
CA LEU A 107 1.32 5.69 -17.87
C LEU A 107 1.60 5.13 -19.27
N ARG A 108 2.86 4.85 -19.59
CA ARG A 108 3.25 4.52 -20.97
C ARG A 108 2.47 3.36 -21.56
N PHE A 109 2.28 2.27 -20.82
CA PHE A 109 1.66 1.05 -21.29
C PHE A 109 0.18 0.90 -20.91
N ASN A 110 -0.46 1.98 -20.42
CA ASN A 110 -1.91 1.96 -20.21
C ASN A 110 -2.61 1.68 -21.52
N THR A 111 -3.48 0.67 -21.56
CA THR A 111 -4.28 0.34 -22.74
C THR A 111 -5.76 0.67 -22.54
N GLU A 112 -6.34 0.19 -21.46
CA GLU A 112 -7.76 0.27 -21.14
C GLU A 112 -8.03 0.86 -19.75
N GLY A 113 -6.99 1.03 -18.91
CA GLY A 113 -7.12 1.55 -17.55
C GLY A 113 -7.71 2.95 -17.51
N ASN A 114 -8.58 3.21 -16.52
CA ASN A 114 -9.35 4.45 -16.40
C ASN A 114 -9.08 5.14 -15.05
N ASN A 115 -9.29 6.47 -15.02
CA ASN A 115 -9.22 7.26 -13.78
C ASN A 115 -7.85 7.17 -13.08
N ASN A 116 -6.77 7.01 -13.82
CA ASN A 116 -5.43 6.95 -13.25
C ASN A 116 -4.74 8.31 -13.29
N THR A 117 -4.04 8.68 -12.21
CA THR A 117 -3.21 9.87 -12.14
C THR A 117 -1.75 9.49 -11.92
N ALA A 118 -0.89 9.85 -12.86
CA ALA A 118 0.55 9.61 -12.81
C ALA A 118 1.33 10.91 -12.95
N SER A 119 2.07 11.29 -11.93
CA SER A 119 2.92 12.48 -11.91
C SER A 119 4.37 12.11 -11.59
N GLY A 120 5.24 12.22 -12.57
CA GLY A 120 6.66 11.89 -12.48
C GLY A 120 7.14 10.97 -13.61
N THR A 121 8.44 11.00 -13.87
CA THR A 121 9.06 10.10 -14.85
C THR A 121 8.81 8.64 -14.50
N HIS A 122 8.31 7.85 -15.47
CA HIS A 122 7.99 6.43 -15.30
C HIS A 122 6.96 6.12 -14.19
N SER A 123 6.17 7.08 -13.74
CA SER A 123 5.06 6.78 -12.80
C SER A 123 3.98 5.95 -13.50
N LEU A 124 3.45 4.89 -12.85
CA LEU A 124 2.48 3.95 -13.41
C LEU A 124 2.89 3.39 -14.79
N TYR A 125 4.19 3.20 -15.00
CA TYR A 125 4.76 2.87 -16.31
C TYR A 125 4.14 1.64 -16.97
N SER A 126 3.95 0.56 -16.22
CA SER A 126 3.48 -0.75 -16.70
C SER A 126 1.97 -0.94 -16.59
N ASN A 127 1.21 0.05 -16.12
CA ASN A 127 -0.24 -0.10 -15.98
C ASN A 127 -0.86 -0.46 -17.34
N SER A 128 -1.66 -1.50 -17.38
CA SER A 128 -2.39 -1.88 -18.61
C SER A 128 -3.89 -1.68 -18.46
N THR A 129 -4.51 -2.32 -17.50
CA THR A 129 -5.96 -2.27 -17.25
C THR A 129 -6.33 -1.80 -15.84
N GLY A 130 -5.33 -1.51 -14.97
CA GLY A 130 -5.56 -1.01 -13.63
C GLY A 130 -6.28 0.34 -13.61
N ASN A 131 -7.20 0.51 -12.66
CA ASN A 131 -8.07 1.68 -12.56
C ASN A 131 -7.92 2.39 -11.22
N ASN A 132 -8.26 3.69 -11.20
CA ASN A 132 -8.32 4.51 -9.99
C ASN A 132 -6.99 4.54 -9.20
N ASN A 133 -5.86 4.49 -9.88
CA ASN A 133 -4.56 4.53 -9.24
C ASN A 133 -3.99 5.95 -9.25
N THR A 134 -3.37 6.35 -8.14
CA THR A 134 -2.64 7.62 -8.01
C THR A 134 -1.18 7.36 -7.73
N ALA A 135 -0.31 7.84 -8.61
CA ALA A 135 1.14 7.74 -8.48
C ALA A 135 1.79 9.12 -8.59
N SER A 136 2.45 9.56 -7.54
CA SER A 136 3.17 10.85 -7.50
C SER A 136 4.62 10.64 -7.06
N GLY A 137 5.54 10.81 -7.97
CA GLY A 137 6.97 10.59 -7.81
C GLY A 137 7.56 9.75 -8.94
N ALA A 138 8.86 9.92 -9.21
CA ALA A 138 9.52 9.12 -10.22
C ALA A 138 9.44 7.62 -9.89
N SER A 139 9.04 6.80 -10.87
CA SER A 139 8.89 5.35 -10.76
C SER A 139 7.96 4.89 -9.62
N SER A 140 7.01 5.73 -9.18
CA SER A 140 5.94 5.30 -8.27
C SER A 140 4.96 4.39 -9.01
N LEU A 141 4.49 3.30 -8.37
CA LEU A 141 3.64 2.27 -8.97
C LEU A 141 4.17 1.73 -10.32
N TYR A 142 5.49 1.67 -10.48
CA TYR A 142 6.13 1.34 -11.76
C TYR A 142 5.64 0.02 -12.37
N SER A 143 5.57 -1.04 -11.57
CA SER A 143 5.24 -2.41 -12.03
C SER A 143 3.74 -2.75 -11.93
N ASN A 144 2.87 -1.81 -11.54
CA ASN A 144 1.44 -2.09 -11.50
C ASN A 144 0.92 -2.41 -12.90
N THR A 145 0.29 -3.55 -13.10
CA THR A 145 -0.31 -3.94 -14.38
C THR A 145 -1.83 -3.89 -14.35
N THR A 146 -2.45 -4.53 -13.38
CA THR A 146 -3.90 -4.70 -13.25
C THR A 146 -4.47 -4.25 -11.90
N GLY A 147 -3.61 -3.87 -10.95
CA GLY A 147 -4.01 -3.44 -9.61
C GLY A 147 -4.84 -2.15 -9.63
N ASN A 148 -5.83 -2.06 -8.75
CA ASN A 148 -6.79 -0.97 -8.70
C ASN A 148 -6.79 -0.25 -7.34
N ASN A 149 -7.24 1.01 -7.33
CA ASN A 149 -7.45 1.80 -6.11
C ASN A 149 -6.16 1.95 -5.27
N ASN A 150 -5.01 2.06 -5.90
CA ASN A 150 -3.73 2.22 -5.23
C ASN A 150 -3.30 3.68 -5.18
N THR A 151 -2.65 4.07 -4.08
CA THR A 151 -2.03 5.38 -3.93
C THR A 151 -0.55 5.21 -3.60
N ALA A 152 0.33 5.77 -4.41
CA ALA A 152 1.77 5.78 -4.17
C ALA A 152 2.32 7.20 -4.28
N ILE A 153 2.90 7.70 -3.20
CA ILE A 153 3.49 9.05 -3.15
C ILE A 153 4.94 8.93 -2.67
N GLY A 154 5.86 9.29 -3.52
CA GLY A 154 7.29 9.25 -3.29
C GLY A 154 8.06 8.54 -4.40
N HIS A 155 9.34 8.83 -4.53
CA HIS A 155 10.22 8.15 -5.48
C HIS A 155 10.32 6.65 -5.15
N TYR A 156 10.09 5.78 -6.13
CA TYR A 156 10.00 4.33 -5.96
C TYR A 156 8.94 3.84 -4.96
N ALA A 157 7.98 4.67 -4.55
CA ALA A 157 6.88 4.19 -3.71
C ALA A 157 6.06 3.13 -4.46
N PHE A 158 5.83 1.96 -3.83
CA PHE A 158 5.11 0.84 -4.42
C PHE A 158 5.69 0.39 -5.78
N PHE A 159 7.02 0.34 -5.88
CA PHE A 159 7.69 0.06 -7.16
C PHE A 159 7.37 -1.34 -7.71
N SER A 160 7.30 -2.36 -6.85
CA SER A 160 7.03 -3.76 -7.20
C SER A 160 5.67 -4.19 -6.67
N GLY A 161 4.87 -4.88 -7.48
CA GLY A 161 3.55 -5.36 -7.08
C GLY A 161 2.55 -5.27 -8.22
N ASP A 162 2.53 -6.30 -9.06
CA ASP A 162 1.91 -6.27 -10.39
C ASP A 162 0.39 -6.15 -10.37
N SER A 163 -0.27 -6.62 -9.29
CA SER A 163 -1.74 -6.76 -9.24
C SER A 163 -2.33 -6.48 -7.85
N PHE A 164 -1.57 -5.94 -6.91
CA PHE A 164 -2.12 -5.59 -5.60
C PHE A 164 -3.08 -4.41 -5.74
N SER A 165 -4.14 -4.42 -4.95
CA SER A 165 -5.20 -3.41 -5.00
C SER A 165 -5.50 -2.84 -3.61
N ASN A 166 -6.17 -1.67 -3.59
CA ASN A 166 -6.61 -1.02 -2.36
C ASN A 166 -5.47 -0.80 -1.36
N SER A 167 -4.32 -0.31 -1.86
CA SER A 167 -3.12 -0.15 -1.05
C SER A 167 -2.53 1.24 -1.15
N THR A 168 -1.93 1.71 -0.07
CA THR A 168 -1.33 3.04 0.00
C THR A 168 0.13 2.95 0.44
N ALA A 169 1.04 3.50 -0.35
CA ALA A 169 2.47 3.62 -0.06
C ALA A 169 2.88 5.09 -0.01
N LEU A 170 3.33 5.57 1.14
CA LEU A 170 3.78 6.95 1.32
C LEU A 170 5.26 6.97 1.73
N GLY A 171 6.08 7.65 0.95
CA GLY A 171 7.50 7.83 1.21
C GLY A 171 8.42 7.16 0.19
N TYR A 172 9.71 7.46 0.27
CA TYR A 172 10.74 6.89 -0.60
C TYR A 172 10.82 5.35 -0.44
N ASN A 173 10.77 4.64 -1.56
CA ASN A 173 10.95 3.19 -1.63
C ASN A 173 10.08 2.41 -0.63
N THR A 174 8.84 2.86 -0.43
CA THR A 174 7.86 2.18 0.43
C THR A 174 7.34 0.93 -0.27
N VAL A 175 7.43 -0.23 0.38
CA VAL A 175 7.07 -1.53 -0.22
C VAL A 175 5.69 -1.97 0.25
N ILE A 176 4.84 -2.38 -0.69
CA ILE A 176 3.59 -3.10 -0.47
C ILE A 176 3.83 -4.57 -0.80
N SER A 177 3.44 -5.47 0.08
CA SER A 177 3.63 -6.93 -0.04
C SER A 177 2.34 -7.70 -0.30
N ALA A 178 1.19 -7.05 -0.11
CA ALA A 178 -0.14 -7.62 -0.37
C ALA A 178 -1.17 -6.50 -0.60
N SER A 179 -2.34 -6.87 -1.13
CA SER A 179 -3.50 -5.96 -1.21
C SER A 179 -4.00 -5.54 0.18
N ASN A 180 -4.71 -4.40 0.23
CA ASN A 180 -5.33 -3.86 1.44
C ASN A 180 -4.31 -3.45 2.52
N GLN A 181 -3.17 -2.89 2.12
CA GLN A 181 -2.14 -2.40 3.04
C GLN A 181 -1.97 -0.88 2.94
N VAL A 182 -1.69 -0.26 4.08
CA VAL A 182 -1.16 1.11 4.17
C VAL A 182 0.24 1.03 4.78
N ARG A 183 1.25 1.55 4.09
CA ARG A 183 2.64 1.58 4.53
C ARG A 183 3.19 3.00 4.49
N LEU A 184 3.92 3.38 5.53
CA LEU A 184 4.55 4.70 5.69
C LEU A 184 6.06 4.54 5.76
N GLY A 185 6.77 5.00 4.74
CA GLY A 185 8.22 4.93 4.68
C GLY A 185 8.79 3.54 4.37
N ASN A 186 10.10 3.48 4.29
CA ASN A 186 10.87 2.26 4.05
C ASN A 186 11.54 1.76 5.35
N ASN A 187 12.40 0.76 5.24
CA ASN A 187 13.11 0.13 6.35
C ASN A 187 14.13 1.05 7.07
N ALA A 188 14.41 2.24 6.54
CA ALA A 188 15.30 3.21 7.18
C ALA A 188 14.54 4.21 8.07
N VAL A 189 13.20 4.17 8.08
CA VAL A 189 12.40 5.03 8.97
C VAL A 189 12.54 4.56 10.40
N THR A 190 13.00 5.45 11.27
CA THR A 190 13.26 5.16 12.69
C THR A 190 12.16 5.66 13.63
N SER A 191 11.24 6.49 13.14
CA SER A 191 10.14 7.03 13.94
C SER A 191 8.95 7.37 13.06
N ILE A 192 7.75 6.96 13.49
CA ILE A 192 6.47 7.41 12.94
C ILE A 192 5.69 7.99 14.11
N GLY A 193 5.41 9.29 14.10
CA GLY A 193 4.82 9.97 15.23
C GLY A 193 3.85 11.07 14.85
N GLY A 194 3.07 11.48 15.84
CA GLY A 194 2.14 12.62 15.80
C GLY A 194 1.82 13.04 17.23
N GLN A 195 1.14 14.16 17.39
CA GLN A 195 0.74 14.67 18.71
C GLN A 195 -0.32 13.80 19.40
N VAL A 196 -1.06 13.00 18.65
CA VAL A 196 -2.14 12.15 19.15
C VAL A 196 -1.95 10.70 18.70
N SER A 197 -2.46 9.77 19.48
CA SER A 197 -2.44 8.35 19.15
C SER A 197 -3.42 8.03 18.02
N TRP A 198 -3.17 6.96 17.28
CA TRP A 198 -4.12 6.40 16.33
C TRP A 198 -5.40 5.95 17.06
N THR A 199 -6.56 6.35 16.55
CA THR A 199 -7.85 5.89 17.06
C THR A 199 -8.35 4.68 16.27
N THR A 200 -8.85 3.68 16.99
CA THR A 200 -9.54 2.52 16.40
C THR A 200 -11.03 2.63 16.67
N LEU A 201 -11.87 2.40 15.66
CA LEU A 201 -13.32 2.35 15.82
C LEU A 201 -13.70 1.31 16.87
N SER A 202 -14.46 1.72 17.90
CA SER A 202 -14.84 0.86 19.03
C SER A 202 -16.27 1.09 19.53
N ASP A 203 -17.15 1.51 18.64
CA ASP A 203 -18.57 1.75 18.97
C ASP A 203 -19.35 0.43 19.09
N ALA A 204 -20.07 0.28 20.19
CA ALA A 204 -20.86 -0.94 20.46
C ALA A 204 -21.94 -1.20 19.40
N ARG A 205 -22.44 -0.17 18.73
CA ARG A 205 -23.44 -0.32 17.65
C ARG A 205 -22.92 -1.13 16.45
N PHE A 206 -21.60 -1.23 16.29
CA PHE A 206 -20.94 -1.93 15.18
C PHE A 206 -20.21 -3.20 15.64
N LYS A 207 -20.45 -3.65 16.88
CA LYS A 207 -19.83 -4.83 17.45
C LYS A 207 -20.90 -5.86 17.82
N THR A 208 -20.71 -7.09 17.42
CA THR A 208 -21.47 -8.23 17.91
C THR A 208 -20.58 -9.01 18.85
N GLU A 209 -21.03 -9.16 20.11
CA GLU A 209 -20.29 -9.92 21.11
C GLU A 209 -20.28 -11.40 20.73
N ASN A 210 -19.11 -12.02 20.77
CA ASN A 210 -18.92 -13.45 20.56
C ASN A 210 -18.80 -14.15 21.92
N ALA A 211 -19.39 -15.34 22.05
CA ALA A 211 -19.30 -16.16 23.25
C ALA A 211 -17.88 -16.70 23.55
N ALA A 212 -16.96 -16.58 22.60
CA ALA A 212 -15.55 -16.97 22.80
C ALA A 212 -14.88 -16.11 23.87
N LYS A 213 -14.31 -16.78 24.89
CA LYS A 213 -13.65 -16.08 26.00
C LYS A 213 -12.24 -15.63 25.58
N VAL A 214 -11.88 -14.43 25.98
CA VAL A 214 -10.48 -13.95 25.89
C VAL A 214 -9.68 -14.70 26.97
N PRO A 215 -8.65 -15.50 26.65
CA PRO A 215 -7.79 -16.11 27.63
C PRO A 215 -6.86 -15.03 28.23
N GLY A 216 -6.80 -15.00 29.57
CA GLY A 216 -5.97 -14.07 30.32
C GLY A 216 -4.59 -14.69 30.65
N ILE A 217 -4.44 -15.18 31.88
CA ILE A 217 -3.19 -15.73 32.41
C ILE A 217 -2.62 -16.84 31.53
N ASP A 218 -3.47 -17.73 31.02
CA ASP A 218 -3.01 -18.89 30.25
C ASP A 218 -2.37 -18.51 28.93
N PHE A 219 -2.86 -17.45 28.27
CA PHE A 219 -2.22 -16.91 27.07
C PHE A 219 -0.91 -16.20 27.41
N ILE A 220 -0.92 -15.29 28.40
CA ILE A 220 0.25 -14.51 28.77
C ILE A 220 1.44 -15.40 29.19
N LYS A 221 1.17 -16.50 29.91
CA LYS A 221 2.21 -17.46 30.32
C LYS A 221 2.87 -18.21 29.16
N LYS A 222 2.21 -18.32 28.02
CA LYS A 222 2.75 -18.97 26.83
C LYS A 222 3.62 -18.03 25.97
N LEU A 223 3.52 -16.72 26.20
CA LEU A 223 4.32 -15.75 25.47
C LEU A 223 5.76 -15.72 26.01
N ARG A 224 6.73 -15.66 25.10
CA ARG A 224 8.16 -15.59 25.41
C ARG A 224 8.71 -14.22 24.99
N PRO A 225 8.86 -13.27 25.92
CA PRO A 225 9.56 -12.02 25.65
C PRO A 225 11.01 -12.27 25.29
N VAL A 226 11.49 -11.59 24.25
CA VAL A 226 12.88 -11.72 23.77
C VAL A 226 13.47 -10.35 23.46
N THR A 227 14.78 -10.26 23.48
CA THR A 227 15.53 -9.16 22.88
C THR A 227 16.15 -9.63 21.57
N TYR A 228 16.17 -8.78 20.54
CA TYR A 228 16.67 -9.15 19.23
C TYR A 228 17.24 -7.94 18.47
N TYR A 229 18.01 -8.23 17.43
CA TYR A 229 18.40 -7.25 16.43
C TYR A 229 17.64 -7.53 15.12
N VAL A 230 17.13 -6.49 14.47
CA VAL A 230 16.53 -6.64 13.15
C VAL A 230 17.63 -6.79 12.10
N ASN A 231 17.54 -7.85 11.29
CA ASN A 231 18.42 -8.04 10.15
C ASN A 231 17.88 -7.30 8.93
N HIS A 232 18.19 -6.01 8.83
CA HIS A 232 17.74 -5.15 7.73
C HIS A 232 18.23 -5.62 6.38
N GLU A 233 19.43 -6.23 6.30
CA GLU A 233 19.97 -6.73 5.04
C GLU A 233 19.14 -7.93 4.52
N ALA A 234 18.78 -8.87 5.40
CA ALA A 234 17.91 -9.99 5.04
C ALA A 234 16.50 -9.49 4.66
N MET A 235 15.98 -8.51 5.39
CA MET A 235 14.67 -7.91 5.11
C MET A 235 14.69 -7.19 3.76
N ASN A 236 15.72 -6.41 3.44
CA ASN A 236 15.86 -5.74 2.16
C ASN A 236 15.94 -6.75 1.01
N ARG A 237 16.74 -7.81 1.15
CA ARG A 237 16.81 -8.89 0.15
C ARG A 237 15.45 -9.56 -0.07
N TYR A 238 14.69 -9.78 0.98
CA TYR A 238 13.35 -10.37 0.89
C TYR A 238 12.34 -9.44 0.17
N LEU A 239 12.39 -8.14 0.45
CA LEU A 239 11.47 -7.13 -0.09
C LEU A 239 11.90 -6.57 -1.47
N GLU A 240 13.19 -6.63 -1.81
CA GLU A 240 13.75 -6.02 -3.02
C GLU A 240 13.80 -6.95 -4.24
N VAL A 241 13.41 -8.21 -4.13
CA VAL A 241 13.53 -9.15 -5.24
C VAL A 241 12.27 -9.17 -6.12
N PRO A 242 12.24 -8.41 -7.24
CA PRO A 242 11.45 -8.82 -8.38
C PRO A 242 12.21 -9.95 -9.09
N LYS A 243 11.68 -11.15 -9.10
CA LYS A 243 12.10 -12.22 -10.00
C LYS A 243 11.55 -11.88 -11.40
N GLY A 244 12.32 -11.15 -12.21
CA GLY A 244 11.95 -10.81 -13.58
C GLY A 244 13.11 -10.08 -14.29
N GLU A 245 13.17 -10.16 -15.60
CA GLU A 245 14.28 -9.78 -16.50
C GLU A 245 14.81 -8.34 -16.42
N ASP A 246 14.21 -7.45 -15.63
CA ASP A 246 14.64 -6.06 -15.47
C ASP A 246 15.81 -5.84 -14.47
N VAL A 247 16.38 -6.92 -13.92
CA VAL A 247 17.51 -6.85 -12.96
C VAL A 247 18.78 -6.25 -13.59
N GLN A 248 18.95 -6.35 -14.92
CA GLN A 248 20.15 -5.85 -15.59
C GLN A 248 20.20 -4.32 -15.65
N ASN A 249 19.07 -3.62 -15.68
CA ASN A 249 19.04 -2.15 -15.65
C ASN A 249 19.11 -1.57 -14.22
N ARG A 250 18.76 -2.35 -13.20
CA ARG A 250 18.89 -1.94 -11.78
C ARG A 250 20.36 -1.83 -11.35
N SER A 251 21.21 -2.75 -11.78
CA SER A 251 22.62 -2.76 -11.38
C SER A 251 23.39 -1.52 -11.79
N SER A 252 23.01 -0.85 -12.88
CA SER A 252 23.66 0.38 -13.36
C SER A 252 23.19 1.64 -12.63
N LEU A 253 21.99 1.67 -12.08
CA LEU A 253 21.44 2.77 -11.27
C LEU A 253 21.84 2.64 -9.80
N GLU A 254 21.90 1.43 -9.26
CA GLU A 254 22.32 1.15 -7.88
C GLU A 254 23.83 1.31 -7.67
N ALA A 255 24.64 1.06 -8.69
CA ALA A 255 26.09 1.24 -8.63
C ALA A 255 26.54 2.71 -8.42
N LYS A 256 25.64 3.68 -8.60
CA LYS A 256 25.92 5.12 -8.35
C LYS A 256 25.37 5.65 -7.03
N ASN A 257 24.52 4.90 -6.32
CA ASN A 257 23.97 5.32 -5.04
C ASN A 257 24.64 4.54 -3.91
N THR A 258 25.86 4.92 -3.55
CA THR A 258 26.58 4.43 -2.36
C THR A 258 25.97 4.99 -1.06
N TYR A 259 24.64 4.94 -0.92
CA TYR A 259 24.01 5.10 0.37
C TYR A 259 24.14 3.78 1.14
N LYS A 260 25.22 3.65 1.90
CA LYS A 260 25.29 2.65 2.97
C LYS A 260 24.54 3.25 4.17
N PRO A 261 23.31 2.79 4.46
CA PRO A 261 22.65 3.19 5.70
C PRO A 261 23.55 2.73 6.84
N ASN A 262 23.91 3.64 7.71
CA ASN A 262 24.68 3.34 8.91
C ASN A 262 23.71 2.71 9.93
N TYR A 263 23.44 1.40 9.79
CA TYR A 263 22.58 0.67 10.70
C TYR A 263 23.27 0.57 12.05
N THR A 264 22.89 1.44 12.98
CA THR A 264 23.18 1.20 14.38
C THR A 264 22.40 -0.05 14.81
N LYS A 265 23.11 -1.06 15.31
CA LYS A 265 22.49 -2.25 15.90
C LYS A 265 21.70 -1.82 17.14
N THR A 266 20.43 -1.50 16.95
CA THR A 266 19.53 -1.21 18.08
C THR A 266 19.01 -2.53 18.61
N LEU A 267 19.23 -2.77 19.89
CA LEU A 267 18.64 -3.92 20.60
C LEU A 267 17.17 -3.60 20.86
N GLU A 268 16.30 -4.41 20.36
CA GLU A 268 14.86 -4.26 20.54
C GLU A 268 14.31 -5.35 21.47
N SER A 269 13.14 -5.13 22.03
CA SER A 269 12.42 -6.09 22.87
C SER A 269 11.03 -6.36 22.28
N GLY A 270 10.62 -7.62 22.29
CA GLY A 270 9.32 -7.99 21.74
C GLY A 270 9.08 -9.50 21.72
N PHE A 271 8.28 -9.95 20.79
CA PHE A 271 7.90 -11.36 20.60
C PHE A 271 8.17 -11.80 19.16
N MET A 272 8.39 -13.09 18.96
CA MET A 272 8.36 -13.71 17.64
C MET A 272 6.92 -14.01 17.23
N ALA A 273 6.46 -13.44 16.12
CA ALA A 273 5.05 -13.50 15.71
C ALA A 273 4.54 -14.94 15.53
N GLN A 274 5.39 -15.84 15.02
CA GLN A 274 5.05 -17.26 14.84
C GLN A 274 4.86 -17.98 16.19
N GLU A 275 5.63 -17.61 17.23
CA GLU A 275 5.45 -18.16 18.59
C GLU A 275 4.15 -17.66 19.22
N VAL A 276 3.80 -16.39 19.00
CA VAL A 276 2.53 -15.81 19.44
C VAL A 276 1.35 -16.48 18.76
N GLU A 277 1.42 -16.69 17.45
CA GLU A 277 0.39 -17.39 16.69
C GLU A 277 0.18 -18.81 17.21
N LYS A 278 1.27 -19.55 17.44
CA LYS A 278 1.23 -20.89 18.00
C LYS A 278 0.57 -20.90 19.39
N ALA A 279 0.98 -19.98 20.28
CA ALA A 279 0.40 -19.87 21.62
C ALA A 279 -1.11 -19.60 21.61
N ALA A 280 -1.56 -18.76 20.70
CA ALA A 280 -2.98 -18.48 20.52
C ALA A 280 -3.74 -19.70 19.99
N LYS A 281 -3.24 -20.37 18.95
CA LYS A 281 -3.84 -21.57 18.35
C LYS A 281 -3.97 -22.72 19.36
N GLU A 282 -2.98 -22.93 20.22
CA GLU A 282 -3.02 -23.96 21.27
C GLU A 282 -4.16 -23.75 22.30
N LEU A 283 -4.63 -22.51 22.43
CA LEU A 283 -5.74 -22.14 23.33
C LEU A 283 -7.08 -21.98 22.59
N GLY A 284 -7.12 -22.25 21.29
CA GLY A 284 -8.29 -21.98 20.47
C GLY A 284 -8.66 -20.48 20.43
N TYR A 285 -7.68 -19.60 20.63
CA TYR A 285 -7.87 -18.16 20.65
C TYR A 285 -7.58 -17.54 19.30
N GLU A 286 -8.59 -16.97 18.65
CA GLU A 286 -8.44 -16.18 17.44
C GLU A 286 -7.84 -14.81 17.77
N PHE A 287 -6.54 -14.75 17.94
CA PHE A 287 -5.84 -13.53 18.35
C PHE A 287 -5.49 -12.66 17.13
N ASN A 288 -6.19 -11.55 16.99
CA ASN A 288 -5.98 -10.57 15.90
C ASN A 288 -4.71 -9.69 16.06
N GLY A 289 -3.93 -9.91 17.11
CA GLY A 289 -2.63 -9.25 17.31
C GLY A 289 -1.51 -9.77 16.40
N VAL A 290 -1.72 -10.91 15.73
CA VAL A 290 -0.81 -11.44 14.71
C VAL A 290 -1.32 -11.02 13.33
N ASP A 291 -0.46 -10.42 12.53
CA ASP A 291 -0.67 -10.18 11.10
C ASP A 291 0.13 -11.25 10.34
N ALA A 292 -0.54 -12.35 10.01
CA ALA A 292 0.09 -13.45 9.28
C ALA A 292 0.20 -13.12 7.79
N PRO A 293 1.23 -13.66 7.08
CA PRO A 293 1.41 -13.47 5.65
C PRO A 293 0.19 -13.88 4.84
N LYS A 294 -0.21 -13.05 3.88
CA LYS A 294 -1.36 -13.28 2.99
C LYS A 294 -0.95 -13.94 1.66
N ASN A 295 0.33 -13.94 1.36
CA ASN A 295 0.92 -14.56 0.17
C ASN A 295 2.43 -14.79 0.40
N GLU A 296 3.13 -15.39 -0.57
CA GLU A 296 4.56 -15.72 -0.48
C GLU A 296 5.49 -14.48 -0.41
N LYS A 297 5.01 -13.30 -0.79
CA LYS A 297 5.76 -12.04 -0.75
C LYS A 297 5.51 -11.26 0.54
N ASP A 298 4.54 -11.68 1.36
CA ASP A 298 4.16 -11.01 2.60
C ASP A 298 4.90 -11.59 3.81
N TYR A 299 4.90 -10.90 4.93
CA TYR A 299 5.64 -11.29 6.13
C TYR A 299 4.81 -11.10 7.40
N TYR A 300 5.20 -11.79 8.46
CA TYR A 300 4.57 -11.70 9.77
C TYR A 300 4.76 -10.30 10.39
N GLY A 301 3.70 -9.80 11.02
CA GLY A 301 3.71 -8.61 11.85
C GLY A 301 3.02 -8.83 13.19
N LEU A 302 3.27 -7.96 14.16
CA LEU A 302 2.56 -7.92 15.43
C LEU A 302 1.91 -6.56 15.65
N ARG A 303 0.65 -6.58 16.07
CA ARG A 303 -0.10 -5.41 16.53
C ARG A 303 -0.05 -5.36 18.05
N TYR A 304 0.99 -4.76 18.61
CA TYR A 304 1.23 -4.75 20.05
C TYR A 304 0.08 -4.18 20.87
N GLY A 305 -0.68 -3.23 20.33
CA GLY A 305 -1.87 -2.69 21.01
C GLY A 305 -2.95 -3.75 21.31
N GLN A 306 -3.00 -4.86 20.58
CA GLN A 306 -3.98 -5.93 20.79
C GLN A 306 -3.65 -6.80 22.02
N PHE A 307 -2.41 -6.78 22.50
CA PHE A 307 -2.01 -7.51 23.70
C PHE A 307 -2.62 -6.91 24.98
N VAL A 308 -3.06 -5.66 24.95
CA VAL A 308 -3.70 -4.99 26.11
C VAL A 308 -4.93 -5.77 26.58
N ILE A 309 -5.73 -6.33 25.66
CA ILE A 309 -6.98 -7.02 26.04
C ILE A 309 -6.72 -8.29 26.87
N PRO A 310 -5.90 -9.26 26.42
CA PRO A 310 -5.56 -10.41 27.24
C PRO A 310 -4.76 -10.04 28.50
N LEU A 311 -3.97 -8.95 28.48
CA LEU A 311 -3.30 -8.45 29.70
C LEU A 311 -4.30 -7.95 30.74
N VAL A 312 -5.31 -7.18 30.36
CA VAL A 312 -6.38 -6.74 31.27
C VAL A 312 -7.09 -7.95 31.86
N LYS A 313 -7.43 -8.96 31.04
CA LYS A 313 -8.06 -10.19 31.52
C LYS A 313 -7.16 -10.96 32.49
N ALA A 314 -5.85 -11.05 32.18
CA ALA A 314 -4.89 -11.72 33.08
C ALA A 314 -4.81 -11.02 34.46
N VAL A 315 -4.81 -9.68 34.49
CA VAL A 315 -4.82 -8.92 35.74
C VAL A 315 -6.09 -9.16 36.54
N GLN A 316 -7.27 -9.18 35.91
CA GLN A 316 -8.53 -9.51 36.55
C GLN A 316 -8.50 -10.93 37.18
N GLU A 317 -8.05 -11.92 36.43
CA GLU A 317 -7.92 -13.31 36.92
C GLU A 317 -6.88 -13.44 38.06
N LEU A 318 -5.80 -12.66 38.04
CA LEU A 318 -4.85 -12.61 39.14
C LEU A 318 -5.44 -11.98 40.40
N ASN A 319 -6.21 -10.91 40.26
CA ASN A 319 -6.88 -10.27 41.38
C ASN A 319 -7.90 -11.22 42.03
N GLU A 320 -8.73 -11.91 41.23
CA GLU A 320 -9.68 -12.91 41.73
C GLU A 320 -8.96 -14.03 42.51
N LYS A 321 -7.82 -14.52 41.98
CA LYS A 321 -7.00 -15.53 42.68
C LYS A 321 -6.39 -15.01 43.97
N LEU A 322 -5.98 -13.76 44.00
CA LEU A 322 -5.43 -13.11 45.20
C LEU A 322 -6.49 -13.01 46.29
N GLU A 323 -7.69 -12.51 45.95
CA GLU A 323 -8.82 -12.44 46.87
C GLU A 323 -9.21 -13.81 47.47
N GLN A 324 -9.23 -14.87 46.63
CA GLN A 324 -9.45 -16.25 47.10
C GLN A 324 -8.35 -16.69 48.06
N LYS A 325 -7.08 -16.41 47.76
CA LYS A 325 -5.95 -16.77 48.65
C LYS A 325 -5.97 -16.00 49.96
N ASP A 326 -6.39 -14.74 49.94
CA ASP A 326 -6.48 -13.93 51.17
C ASP A 326 -7.64 -14.49 52.06
N ALA A 327 -8.75 -14.89 51.46
CA ALA A 327 -9.84 -15.56 52.19
C ALA A 327 -9.41 -16.93 52.80
N GLU A 328 -8.71 -17.78 52.01
CA GLU A 328 -8.11 -19.02 52.52
C GLU A 328 -7.13 -18.77 53.65
N ASN A 329 -6.22 -17.78 53.53
CA ASN A 329 -5.28 -17.43 54.58
C ASN A 329 -5.97 -16.95 55.84
N ALA A 330 -7.05 -16.15 55.74
CA ALA A 330 -7.84 -15.72 56.88
C ALA A 330 -8.47 -16.92 57.61
N GLN A 331 -9.03 -17.89 56.89
CA GLN A 331 -9.59 -19.12 57.45
C GLN A 331 -8.49 -19.97 58.14
N LEU A 332 -7.34 -20.11 57.52
CA LEU A 332 -6.19 -20.83 58.07
C LEU A 332 -5.70 -20.21 59.39
N ARG A 333 -5.60 -18.88 59.42
CA ARG A 333 -5.24 -18.13 60.65
C ARG A 333 -6.22 -18.30 61.76
N ALA A 334 -7.53 -18.30 61.46
CA ALA A 334 -8.59 -18.56 62.45
C ALA A 334 -8.50 -19.98 63.02
N LYS A 335 -8.27 -20.98 62.17
CA LYS A 335 -8.04 -22.39 62.59
C LYS A 335 -6.78 -22.52 63.46
N LEU A 336 -5.72 -21.85 63.07
CA LEU A 336 -4.46 -21.87 63.85
C LEU A 336 -4.66 -21.31 65.25
N LEU A 337 -5.34 -20.16 65.39
CA LEU A 337 -5.67 -19.54 66.65
C LEU A 337 -6.56 -20.45 67.53
N GLU A 338 -7.52 -21.19 66.94
CA GLU A 338 -8.33 -22.17 67.67
C GLU A 338 -7.49 -23.33 68.17
N LEU A 339 -6.59 -23.86 67.37
CA LEU A 339 -5.66 -24.94 67.75
C LEU A 339 -4.73 -24.51 68.87
N GLU A 340 -4.16 -23.30 68.83
CA GLU A 340 -3.31 -22.72 69.86
C GLU A 340 -4.09 -22.66 71.21
N LYS A 341 -5.36 -22.19 71.18
CA LYS A 341 -6.20 -22.16 72.38
C LYS A 341 -6.48 -23.58 72.92
N ARG A 342 -6.67 -24.57 72.07
CA ARG A 342 -6.86 -25.97 72.49
C ARG A 342 -5.61 -26.56 73.08
N ILE A 343 -4.43 -26.30 72.50
CA ILE A 343 -3.13 -26.73 73.06
C ILE A 343 -2.89 -26.11 74.43
N ALA A 344 -3.05 -24.82 74.58
CA ALA A 344 -2.89 -24.11 75.86
C ALA A 344 -3.85 -24.67 76.96
N LYS A 345 -5.06 -25.06 76.57
CA LYS A 345 -6.02 -25.74 77.50
C LYS A 345 -5.55 -27.12 77.93
N LEU A 346 -5.00 -27.91 76.97
CA LEU A 346 -4.47 -29.25 77.29
C LEU A 346 -3.24 -29.20 78.16
N GLU A 347 -2.31 -28.27 77.88
CA GLU A 347 -1.11 -28.05 78.72
C GLU A 347 -1.47 -27.65 80.13
N LYS A 348 -2.48 -26.78 80.32
CA LYS A 348 -2.99 -26.40 81.65
C LYS A 348 -3.63 -27.57 82.40
N ASN A 349 -4.35 -28.47 81.70
CA ASN A 349 -4.92 -29.65 82.28
C ASN A 349 -3.90 -30.75 82.62
N ALA A 350 -2.76 -30.79 81.93
CA ALA A 350 -1.66 -31.75 82.20
C ALA A 350 -0.75 -31.31 83.34
N SER A 351 -0.79 -30.02 83.73
CA SER A 351 0.02 -29.45 84.78
C SER A 351 -0.69 -29.42 86.14
N ASN A 352 -1.94 -29.84 86.25
CA ASN A 352 -2.74 -30.07 87.45
C ASN A 352 -2.87 -31.58 87.68
#